data_7367e51b54e976b8242707d2fae31ef6
#
_entry.id   7367e51b54e976b8242707d2fae31ef6
#
_cell.length_a   1.000
_cell.length_b   1.000
_cell.length_c   1.000
_cell.angle_alpha   90.00
_cell.angle_beta   90.00
_cell.angle_gamma   90.00
#
_symmetry.space_group_name_H-M   'P 1'
#
loop_
_entity.id
_entity.type
_entity.pdbx_description
1 polymer ?
#
loop_
_entity_poly.entity_id
_entity_poly.type
_entity_poly.pdbx_seq_one_letter_code
_entity_poly.pdbx_strand_id
1 'polypeptide(L)'
;DGPQCLVGSEMCIRDSPTKGRGTYQITERVHAIVRNAHIETGLCHLFLQHTSASLILCENADPSVRDDLERFIARLAPDEGQTYLHISEGPDDMPAHLRTILTQVDITLPVSNGRCALGTWQGVYLYEHRWRPHERRVIVTVRD
;
A
#
# COMPACT_ATOMS: atom_id res chain seq x y z
N ASP A 1 -2.85 7.78 19.25
CA ASP A 1 -3.37 8.93 18.51
C ASP A 1 -4.27 8.45 17.38
N GLY A 2 -5.51 8.91 17.39
CA GLY A 2 -6.48 8.54 16.38
C GLY A 2 -6.17 9.16 15.02
N PRO A 3 -6.91 8.78 13.97
CA PRO A 3 -6.71 9.34 12.64
C PRO A 3 -7.02 10.83 12.62
N GLN A 4 -6.18 11.59 11.92
CA GLN A 4 -6.48 12.99 11.64
C GLN A 4 -7.32 13.03 10.37
N CYS A 5 -8.57 13.50 10.49
CA CYS A 5 -9.48 13.66 9.36
C CYS A 5 -9.83 15.13 9.19
N LEU A 6 -9.81 15.61 7.96
CA LEU A 6 -10.20 16.97 7.62
C LEU A 6 -11.66 17.00 7.14
N VAL A 7 -12.35 18.11 7.43
CA VAL A 7 -13.75 18.31 7.09
C VAL A 7 -13.91 18.79 5.65
N GLY A 8 -14.94 18.33 4.94
CA GLY A 8 -15.29 18.76 3.57
C GLY A 8 -14.94 17.73 2.50
N SER A 9 -13.77 17.16 2.58
CA SER A 9 -13.40 15.85 2.03
C SER A 9 -12.76 15.14 3.20
N GLU A 10 -13.03 13.86 3.39
CA GLU A 10 -12.38 13.10 4.46
C GLU A 10 -10.95 12.78 4.03
N MET A 11 -9.97 13.31 4.76
CA MET A 11 -8.56 12.94 4.60
C MET A 11 -8.05 12.39 5.92
N CYS A 12 -7.65 11.14 5.92
CA CYS A 12 -7.19 10.44 7.10
C CYS A 12 -5.74 9.97 6.91
N ILE A 13 -4.89 10.25 7.90
CA ILE A 13 -3.53 9.73 7.95
C ILE A 13 -3.53 8.48 8.80
N ARG A 14 -3.01 7.39 8.25
CA ARG A 14 -2.92 6.09 8.93
C ARG A 14 -1.48 5.66 9.01
N ASP A 15 -1.01 5.39 10.21
CA ASP A 15 0.27 4.72 10.43
C ASP A 15 0.04 3.22 10.37
N SER A 16 0.83 2.55 9.53
CA SER A 16 0.74 1.10 9.32
C SER A 16 2.07 0.47 9.67
N PRO A 17 2.17 -0.23 10.81
CA PRO A 17 3.39 -0.93 11.18
C PRO A 17 3.58 -2.16 10.31
N THR A 18 4.82 -2.41 9.90
CA THR A 18 5.22 -3.62 9.20
C THR A 18 6.22 -4.40 10.03
N LYS A 19 6.34 -5.69 9.73
CA LYS A 19 7.30 -6.60 10.41
C LYS A 19 8.48 -6.95 9.49
N GLY A 20 8.60 -6.27 8.37
CA GLY A 20 9.58 -6.54 7.34
C GLY A 20 8.91 -6.82 6.00
N ARG A 21 9.72 -7.22 5.02
CA ARG A 21 9.27 -7.43 3.64
C ARG A 21 8.07 -8.37 3.56
N GLY A 22 7.08 -7.97 2.82
CA GLY A 22 5.86 -8.74 2.61
C GLY A 22 4.65 -7.87 2.34
N THR A 23 3.52 -8.52 2.13
CA THR A 23 2.24 -7.87 1.86
C THR A 23 1.38 -7.85 3.13
N TYR A 24 0.77 -6.69 3.40
CA TYR A 24 -0.07 -6.46 4.57
C TYR A 24 -1.42 -5.96 4.08
N GLN A 25 -2.46 -6.75 4.28
CA GLN A 25 -3.79 -6.35 3.81
C GLN A 25 -4.35 -5.22 4.65
N ILE A 26 -4.78 -4.13 3.99
CA ILE A 26 -5.35 -2.95 4.64
C ILE A 26 -6.79 -2.68 4.19
N THR A 27 -7.40 -3.59 3.48
CA THR A 27 -8.73 -3.44 2.87
C THR A 27 -9.78 -3.03 3.90
N GLU A 28 -9.83 -3.71 5.06
CA GLU A 28 -10.87 -3.42 6.07
C GLU A 28 -10.71 -2.03 6.70
N ARG A 29 -9.46 -1.57 6.87
CA ARG A 29 -9.21 -0.21 7.38
C ARG A 29 -9.65 0.84 6.36
N VAL A 30 -9.45 0.58 5.07
CA VAL A 30 -9.90 1.47 4.01
C VAL A 30 -11.44 1.49 3.97
N HIS A 31 -12.08 0.35 4.04
CA HIS A 31 -13.54 0.27 4.10
C HIS A 31 -14.12 1.05 5.29
N ALA A 32 -13.49 0.95 6.45
CA ALA A 32 -13.94 1.69 7.64
C ALA A 32 -13.87 3.21 7.44
N ILE A 33 -12.79 3.70 6.83
CA ILE A 33 -12.65 5.13 6.53
C ILE A 33 -13.73 5.59 5.55
N VAL A 34 -13.99 4.82 4.50
CA VAL A 34 -15.01 5.16 3.51
C VAL A 34 -16.41 5.19 4.14
N ARG A 35 -16.74 4.21 5.00
CA ARG A 35 -18.03 4.20 5.71
C ARG A 35 -18.19 5.43 6.59
N ASN A 36 -17.12 5.82 7.30
CA ASN A 36 -17.16 6.96 8.22
C ASN A 36 -17.19 8.31 7.50
N ALA A 37 -16.85 8.35 6.22
CA ALA A 37 -16.87 9.58 5.43
C ALA A 37 -18.29 9.98 5.01
N HIS A 38 -19.24 9.06 5.01
CA HIS A 38 -20.65 9.28 4.61
C HIS A 38 -20.80 9.87 3.20
N ILE A 39 -19.93 9.46 2.28
CA ILE A 39 -19.97 9.87 0.87
C ILE A 39 -20.61 8.72 0.09
N GLU A 40 -21.70 9.02 -0.60
CA GLU A 40 -22.47 8.02 -1.35
C GLU A 40 -21.77 7.63 -2.65
N THR A 41 -21.33 8.62 -3.41
CA THR A 41 -20.65 8.43 -4.69
C THR A 41 -19.44 9.35 -4.76
N GLY A 42 -18.30 8.82 -5.10
CA GLY A 42 -17.09 9.61 -5.15
C GLY A 42 -15.85 8.77 -5.38
N LEU A 43 -14.74 9.23 -4.85
CA LEU A 43 -13.44 8.60 -4.97
C LEU A 43 -12.78 8.43 -3.60
N CYS A 44 -12.06 7.33 -3.44
CA CYS A 44 -11.17 7.09 -2.32
C CYS A 44 -9.75 6.99 -2.88
N HIS A 45 -8.88 7.91 -2.48
CA HIS A 45 -7.50 7.93 -2.92
C HIS A 45 -6.59 7.56 -1.76
N LEU A 46 -5.67 6.62 -2.01
CA LEU A 46 -4.64 6.22 -1.06
C LEU A 46 -3.30 6.65 -1.59
N PHE A 47 -2.50 7.29 -0.75
CA PHE A 47 -1.14 7.72 -1.09
C PHE A 47 -0.17 7.30 -0.01
N LEU A 48 0.88 6.59 -0.39
CA LEU A 48 1.93 6.14 0.52
C LEU A 48 3.11 7.10 0.47
N GLN A 49 3.46 7.69 1.61
CA GLN A 49 4.51 8.71 1.72
C GLN A 49 5.90 8.11 1.92
N HIS A 50 6.25 7.10 1.13
CA HIS A 50 7.54 6.40 1.26
C HIS A 50 8.10 6.01 -0.10
N THR A 51 9.42 5.78 -0.12
CA THR A 51 10.16 5.38 -1.34
C THR A 51 10.63 3.93 -1.31
N SER A 52 10.31 3.18 -0.25
CA SER A 52 10.76 1.80 -0.07
C SER A 52 9.64 0.85 0.34
N ALA A 53 8.41 1.24 0.02
CA ALA A 53 7.21 0.44 0.15
C ALA A 53 6.21 0.89 -0.90
N SER A 54 5.18 0.10 -1.16
CA SER A 54 4.18 0.43 -2.19
C SER A 54 2.77 -0.03 -1.78
N LEU A 55 1.80 0.34 -2.60
CA LEU A 55 0.42 -0.11 -2.49
C LEU A 55 0.09 -0.95 -3.71
N ILE A 56 -0.65 -2.04 -3.52
CA ILE A 56 -1.09 -2.86 -4.64
C ILE A 56 -2.55 -3.28 -4.45
N LEU A 57 -3.24 -3.46 -5.58
CA LEU A 57 -4.48 -4.21 -5.64
C LEU A 57 -4.12 -5.61 -6.12
N CYS A 58 -4.51 -6.60 -5.36
CA CYS A 58 -4.13 -7.98 -5.65
C CYS A 58 -5.24 -8.92 -5.24
N GLU A 59 -5.24 -10.09 -5.85
CA GLU A 59 -6.16 -11.16 -5.50
C GLU A 59 -5.99 -11.54 -4.02
N ASN A 60 -7.09 -11.68 -3.31
CA ASN A 60 -7.09 -11.77 -1.86
C ASN A 60 -7.49 -13.14 -1.29
N ALA A 61 -7.87 -14.09 -2.14
CA ALA A 61 -8.35 -15.39 -1.66
C ALA A 61 -7.23 -16.43 -1.59
N ASP A 62 -6.36 -16.48 -2.58
CA ASP A 62 -5.27 -17.46 -2.66
C ASP A 62 -3.93 -16.81 -2.31
N PRO A 63 -3.33 -17.12 -1.16
CA PRO A 63 -2.05 -16.55 -0.76
C PRO A 63 -0.92 -16.83 -1.74
N SER A 64 -1.00 -17.88 -2.53
CA SER A 64 0.06 -18.23 -3.49
C SER A 64 0.23 -17.17 -4.58
N VAL A 65 -0.80 -16.38 -4.87
CA VAL A 65 -0.69 -15.27 -5.82
C VAL A 65 0.35 -14.26 -5.34
N ARG A 66 0.31 -13.90 -4.05
CA ARG A 66 1.25 -12.94 -3.47
C ARG A 66 2.64 -13.55 -3.30
N ASP A 67 2.74 -14.85 -3.03
CA ASP A 67 4.02 -15.55 -2.97
C ASP A 67 4.70 -15.55 -4.35
N ASP A 68 3.96 -15.83 -5.41
CA ASP A 68 4.46 -15.79 -6.77
C ASP A 68 4.84 -14.38 -7.20
N LEU A 69 4.06 -13.38 -6.80
CA LEU A 69 4.39 -11.97 -7.03
C LEU A 69 5.74 -11.62 -6.39
N GLU A 70 5.95 -11.99 -5.12
CA GLU A 70 7.22 -11.71 -4.43
C GLU A 70 8.39 -12.41 -5.12
N ARG A 71 8.23 -13.64 -5.56
CA ARG A 71 9.27 -14.36 -6.29
C ARG A 71 9.63 -13.69 -7.61
N PHE A 72 8.63 -13.21 -8.32
CA PHE A 72 8.82 -12.49 -9.58
C PHE A 72 9.56 -11.18 -9.37
N ILE A 73 9.10 -10.39 -8.39
CA ILE A 73 9.71 -9.09 -8.07
C ILE A 73 11.15 -9.29 -7.57
N ALA A 74 11.43 -10.34 -6.81
CA ALA A 74 12.78 -10.65 -6.33
C ALA A 74 13.76 -10.91 -7.48
N ARG A 75 13.29 -11.48 -8.58
CA ARG A 75 14.13 -11.68 -9.78
C ARG A 75 14.39 -10.37 -10.51
N LEU A 76 13.43 -9.45 -10.52
CA LEU A 76 13.59 -8.16 -11.18
C LEU A 76 14.45 -7.18 -10.39
N ALA A 77 14.37 -7.22 -9.08
CA ALA A 77 15.09 -6.32 -8.18
C ALA A 77 15.75 -7.13 -7.05
N PRO A 78 16.81 -7.90 -7.39
CA PRO A 78 17.48 -8.74 -6.40
C PRO A 78 18.29 -7.92 -5.41
N ASP A 79 18.37 -8.41 -4.16
CA ASP A 79 19.16 -7.77 -3.11
C ASP A 79 20.66 -8.04 -3.28
N GLU A 80 21.02 -9.15 -3.90
CA GLU A 80 22.40 -9.61 -4.04
C GLU A 80 22.77 -9.77 -5.51
N GLY A 81 24.09 -9.81 -5.77
CA GLY A 81 24.61 -10.07 -7.11
C GLY A 81 24.56 -8.89 -8.05
N GLN A 82 24.20 -7.70 -7.56
CA GLN A 82 24.13 -6.48 -8.35
C GLN A 82 25.12 -5.44 -7.82
N THR A 83 25.61 -4.57 -8.72
CA THR A 83 26.49 -3.46 -8.34
C THR A 83 25.65 -2.18 -8.25
N TYR A 84 25.18 -1.86 -7.07
CA TYR A 84 24.46 -0.63 -6.81
C TYR A 84 25.40 0.44 -6.25
N LEU A 85 25.11 1.71 -6.56
CA LEU A 85 25.83 2.85 -5.99
C LEU A 85 25.26 3.25 -4.63
N HIS A 86 23.95 3.09 -4.45
CA HIS A 86 23.24 3.44 -3.22
C HIS A 86 23.29 2.26 -2.25
N ILE A 87 24.26 2.26 -1.35
CA ILE A 87 24.53 1.12 -0.47
C ILE A 87 24.59 1.47 1.03
N SER A 88 24.53 2.74 1.38
CA SER A 88 24.74 3.18 2.78
C SER A 88 23.63 2.73 3.75
N GLU A 89 22.43 2.47 3.24
CA GLU A 89 21.26 2.08 4.04
C GLU A 89 21.05 0.56 4.10
N GLY A 90 22.04 -0.22 3.65
CA GLY A 90 21.95 -1.67 3.64
C GLY A 90 21.69 -2.24 2.24
N PRO A 91 21.86 -3.58 2.08
CA PRO A 91 21.75 -4.21 0.76
C PRO A 91 20.33 -4.27 0.22
N ASP A 92 19.32 -4.14 1.07
CA ASP A 92 17.91 -4.21 0.69
C ASP A 92 17.32 -2.86 0.28
N ASP A 93 18.04 -1.74 0.50
CA ASP A 93 17.46 -0.42 0.29
C ASP A 93 17.31 -0.05 -1.19
N MET A 94 18.38 -0.17 -1.99
CA MET A 94 18.26 0.12 -3.43
C MET A 94 17.27 -0.81 -4.12
N PRO A 95 17.28 -2.13 -3.88
CA PRO A 95 16.22 -3.00 -4.38
C PRO A 95 14.83 -2.59 -3.94
N ALA A 96 14.66 -2.09 -2.71
CA ALA A 96 13.36 -1.59 -2.23
C ALA A 96 12.89 -0.38 -3.05
N HIS A 97 13.80 0.54 -3.38
CA HIS A 97 13.47 1.67 -4.26
C HIS A 97 13.04 1.21 -5.65
N LEU A 98 13.73 0.23 -6.22
CA LEU A 98 13.37 -0.34 -7.52
C LEU A 98 12.00 -1.02 -7.47
N ARG A 99 11.73 -1.79 -6.44
CA ARG A 99 10.44 -2.45 -6.23
C ARG A 99 9.30 -1.42 -6.13
N THR A 100 9.55 -0.31 -5.44
CA THR A 100 8.58 0.77 -5.30
C THR A 100 8.25 1.40 -6.66
N ILE A 101 9.26 1.65 -7.49
CA ILE A 101 9.08 2.25 -8.82
C ILE A 101 8.38 1.27 -9.77
N LEU A 102 8.64 -0.04 -9.65
CA LEU A 102 8.02 -1.07 -10.48
C LEU A 102 6.55 -1.34 -10.10
N THR A 103 6.14 -0.92 -8.94
CA THR A 103 4.75 -1.06 -8.46
C THR A 103 4.09 0.32 -8.42
N GLN A 104 3.44 0.70 -7.33
CA GLN A 104 2.81 2.01 -7.26
C GLN A 104 2.73 2.50 -5.82
N VAL A 105 2.68 3.83 -5.65
CA VAL A 105 2.57 4.44 -4.32
C VAL A 105 1.19 5.04 -4.07
N ASP A 106 0.31 5.04 -5.07
CA ASP A 106 -1.05 5.54 -4.92
C ASP A 106 -2.05 4.65 -5.65
N ILE A 107 -3.28 4.67 -5.14
CA ILE A 107 -4.40 3.91 -5.69
C ILE A 107 -5.63 4.80 -5.59
N THR A 108 -6.43 4.87 -6.65
CA THR A 108 -7.74 5.50 -6.62
C THR A 108 -8.82 4.44 -6.76
N LEU A 109 -9.76 4.43 -5.81
CA LEU A 109 -10.88 3.50 -5.80
C LEU A 109 -12.18 4.28 -5.96
N PRO A 110 -13.11 3.83 -6.82
CA PRO A 110 -14.43 4.45 -6.87
C PRO A 110 -15.21 4.12 -5.59
N VAL A 111 -16.03 5.08 -5.16
CA VAL A 111 -16.97 4.91 -4.05
C VAL A 111 -18.37 4.91 -4.64
N SER A 112 -19.15 3.89 -4.34
CA SER A 112 -20.52 3.74 -4.81
C SER A 112 -21.37 3.15 -3.68
N ASN A 113 -22.53 3.71 -3.46
CA ASN A 113 -23.43 3.33 -2.36
C ASN A 113 -22.71 3.35 -0.99
N GLY A 114 -21.82 4.33 -0.79
CA GLY A 114 -21.10 4.51 0.46
C GLY A 114 -19.99 3.49 0.70
N ARG A 115 -19.56 2.75 -0.32
CA ARG A 115 -18.55 1.68 -0.22
C ARG A 115 -17.50 1.80 -1.31
N CYS A 116 -16.30 1.31 -1.04
CA CYS A 116 -15.33 1.08 -2.10
C CYS A 116 -15.86 0.05 -3.09
N ALA A 117 -15.88 0.40 -4.37
CA ALA A 117 -16.38 -0.48 -5.43
C ALA A 117 -15.29 -1.45 -5.88
N LEU A 118 -14.73 -2.22 -4.94
CA LEU A 118 -13.78 -3.28 -5.24
C LEU A 118 -14.49 -4.49 -5.82
N GLY A 119 -13.82 -5.16 -6.76
CA GLY A 119 -14.25 -6.48 -7.20
C GLY A 119 -14.13 -7.50 -6.07
N THR A 120 -14.82 -8.63 -6.21
CA THR A 120 -14.88 -9.69 -5.20
C THR A 120 -13.49 -10.18 -4.77
N TRP A 121 -12.56 -10.25 -5.70
CA TRP A 121 -11.22 -10.81 -5.47
C TRP A 121 -10.15 -9.75 -5.26
N GLN A 122 -10.53 -8.46 -5.22
CA GLN A 122 -9.56 -7.38 -5.03
C GLN A 122 -9.38 -7.05 -3.56
N GLY A 123 -8.14 -7.15 -3.11
CA GLY A 123 -7.73 -6.63 -1.80
C GLY A 123 -6.72 -5.50 -1.99
N VAL A 124 -6.70 -4.58 -1.03
CA VAL A 124 -5.72 -3.50 -0.96
C VAL A 124 -4.62 -3.93 -0.01
N TYR A 125 -3.39 -3.87 -0.48
CA TYR A 125 -2.23 -4.31 0.29
C TYR A 125 -1.17 -3.21 0.36
N LEU A 126 -0.59 -3.06 1.55
CA LEU A 126 0.68 -2.39 1.74
C LEU A 126 1.77 -3.43 1.46
N TYR A 127 2.68 -3.12 0.52
CA TYR A 127 3.79 -3.99 0.15
C TYR A 127 5.08 -3.40 0.71
N GLU A 128 5.59 -3.99 1.81
CA GLU A 128 6.84 -3.59 2.44
C GLU A 128 8.01 -4.20 1.70
N HIS A 129 8.98 -3.38 1.31
CA HIS A 129 10.14 -3.84 0.54
C HIS A 129 11.44 -3.90 1.35
N ARG A 130 11.46 -3.34 2.57
CA ARG A 130 12.61 -3.44 3.47
C ARG A 130 12.53 -4.68 4.35
N TRP A 131 13.69 -5.20 4.77
CA TRP A 131 13.73 -6.36 5.65
C TRP A 131 13.35 -6.02 7.09
N ARG A 132 13.67 -4.79 7.55
CA ARG A 132 13.38 -4.36 8.93
C ARG A 132 11.93 -3.91 9.07
N PRO A 133 11.37 -4.02 10.28
CA PRO A 133 10.07 -3.40 10.58
C PRO A 133 10.12 -1.88 10.37
N HIS A 134 9.02 -1.33 9.87
CA HIS A 134 8.85 0.11 9.66
C HIS A 134 7.45 0.55 10.04
N GLU A 135 7.31 1.83 10.34
CA GLU A 135 6.02 2.50 10.39
C GLU A 135 5.81 3.17 9.04
N ARG A 136 4.77 2.76 8.32
CA ARG A 136 4.45 3.32 7.00
C ARG A 136 3.21 4.21 7.11
N ARG A 137 3.25 5.35 6.46
CA ARG A 137 2.17 6.33 6.51
C ARG A 137 1.38 6.33 5.20
N VAL A 138 0.09 6.02 5.32
CA VAL A 138 -0.85 6.03 4.19
C VAL A 138 -1.85 7.17 4.41
N ILE A 139 -1.94 8.06 3.43
CA ILE A 139 -2.96 9.12 3.42
C ILE A 139 -4.15 8.60 2.63
N VAL A 140 -5.31 8.58 3.27
CA VAL A 140 -6.55 8.14 2.66
C VAL A 140 -7.48 9.34 2.54
N THR A 141 -7.83 9.70 1.31
CA THR A 141 -8.73 10.83 1.02
C THR A 141 -10.00 10.29 0.37
N VAL A 142 -11.15 10.63 0.95
CA VAL A 142 -12.46 10.27 0.40
C VAL A 142 -13.20 11.55 0.07
N ARG A 143 -13.66 11.66 -1.17
CA ARG A 143 -14.35 12.86 -1.64
C ARG A 143 -15.42 12.52 -2.68
N ASP A 144 -16.44 13.39 -2.77
CA ASP A 144 -17.46 13.36 -3.83
C ASP A 144 -17.03 14.08 -5.10
#